data_3a78dcb9d01d8a9da5eca22558942a0e
#
_entry.id   3a78dcb9d01d8a9da5eca22558942a0e
#
_cell.length_a   1.000
_cell.length_b   1.000
_cell.length_c   1.000
_cell.angle_alpha   90.00
_cell.angle_beta   90.00
_cell.angle_gamma   90.00
#
_symmetry.space_group_name_H-M   'P 1'
#
loop_
_entity.id
_entity.type
_entity.pdbx_description
1 polymer ?
#
loop_
_entity_poly.entity_id
_entity_poly.type
_entity_poly.pdbx_seq_one_letter_code
_entity_poly.pdbx_strand_id
1 'polypeptide(L)'
;MVLGVAVTLAIFTLPRQFVVWFPALFVVVGLHEFGAMAKVKSKGWKFVYVAFGSLLGAVGLALEFFNMAETLLMASVVFWLLAITTVILFPTSRVFLERTGVVIFVGLAIMLGGWLGFVVILEQEQGVWLLFWILSV
;
A
#
# COMPACT_ATOMS: atom_id res chain seq x y z
N MET A 1 -8.54 -1.07 -18.86
CA MET A 1 -8.14 -2.34 -19.49
C MET A 1 -6.63 -2.43 -19.78
N VAL A 2 -5.97 -1.44 -20.41
CA VAL A 2 -4.55 -1.51 -20.76
C VAL A 2 -3.63 -1.74 -19.55
N LEU A 3 -3.88 -1.06 -18.44
CA LEU A 3 -3.06 -1.20 -17.22
C LEU A 3 -3.16 -2.60 -16.62
N GLY A 4 -4.37 -3.18 -16.56
CA GLY A 4 -4.58 -4.54 -16.04
C GLY A 4 -3.85 -5.60 -16.87
N VAL A 5 -3.91 -5.48 -18.21
CA VAL A 5 -3.18 -6.37 -19.13
C VAL A 5 -1.68 -6.23 -18.94
N ALA A 6 -1.17 -5.01 -18.82
CA ALA A 6 0.27 -4.76 -18.59
C ALA A 6 0.75 -5.34 -17.26
N VAL A 7 -0.04 -5.17 -16.18
CA VAL A 7 0.28 -5.75 -14.86
C VAL A 7 0.26 -7.27 -14.91
N THR A 8 -0.75 -7.86 -15.54
CA THR A 8 -0.86 -9.32 -15.70
C THR A 8 0.33 -9.88 -16.48
N LEU A 9 0.67 -9.27 -17.61
CA LEU A 9 1.85 -9.68 -18.39
C LEU A 9 3.13 -9.57 -17.56
N ALA A 10 3.30 -8.48 -16.80
CA ALA A 10 4.48 -8.30 -15.94
C ALA A 10 4.59 -9.42 -14.88
N ILE A 11 3.49 -9.79 -14.23
CA ILE A 11 3.48 -10.85 -13.20
C ILE A 11 3.86 -12.21 -13.77
N PHE A 12 3.45 -12.53 -15.01
CA PHE A 12 3.73 -13.83 -15.64
C PHE A 12 5.06 -13.90 -16.38
N THR A 13 5.61 -12.78 -16.85
CA THR A 13 6.82 -12.76 -17.70
C THR A 13 8.09 -12.33 -16.96
N LEU A 14 7.98 -11.52 -15.89
CA LEU A 14 9.13 -11.02 -15.16
C LEU A 14 9.61 -12.04 -14.10
N PRO A 15 10.93 -12.12 -13.86
CA PRO A 15 11.45 -12.86 -12.73
C PRO A 15 10.86 -12.35 -11.40
N ARG A 16 10.58 -13.28 -10.48
CA ARG A 16 9.91 -13.00 -9.19
C ARG A 16 10.48 -11.80 -8.44
N GLN A 17 11.80 -11.66 -8.43
CA GLN A 17 12.48 -10.54 -7.77
C GLN A 17 12.08 -9.16 -8.33
N PHE A 18 11.77 -9.05 -9.63
CA PHE A 18 11.29 -7.80 -10.22
C PHE A 18 9.81 -7.56 -9.91
N VAL A 19 9.02 -8.64 -9.84
CA VAL A 19 7.59 -8.55 -9.51
C VAL A 19 7.38 -8.04 -8.07
N VAL A 20 8.24 -8.40 -7.13
CA VAL A 20 8.20 -7.90 -5.74
C VAL A 20 8.38 -6.38 -5.66
N TRP A 21 9.19 -5.80 -6.55
CA TRP A 21 9.44 -4.35 -6.57
C TRP A 21 8.42 -3.57 -7.41
N PHE A 22 7.63 -4.26 -8.22
CA PHE A 22 6.64 -3.60 -9.08
C PHE A 22 5.65 -2.73 -8.30
N PRO A 23 5.08 -3.16 -7.15
CA PRO A 23 4.19 -2.32 -6.36
C PRO A 23 4.86 -1.08 -5.77
N ALA A 24 6.20 -1.04 -5.65
CA ALA A 24 6.91 0.13 -5.14
C ALA A 24 6.63 1.40 -5.96
N LEU A 25 6.43 1.25 -7.28
CA LEU A 25 6.04 2.36 -8.14
C LEU A 25 4.69 2.96 -7.72
N PHE A 26 3.72 2.09 -7.41
CA PHE A 26 2.41 2.52 -6.95
C PHE A 26 2.48 3.15 -5.56
N VAL A 27 3.36 2.65 -4.68
CA VAL A 27 3.62 3.26 -3.37
C VAL A 27 4.13 4.69 -3.53
N VAL A 28 5.12 4.93 -4.38
CA VAL A 28 5.67 6.27 -4.63
C VAL A 28 4.58 7.23 -5.13
N VAL A 29 3.82 6.81 -6.15
CA VAL A 29 2.74 7.62 -6.72
C VAL A 29 1.64 7.85 -5.68
N GLY A 30 1.19 6.79 -5.00
CA GLY A 30 0.13 6.87 -3.99
C GLY A 30 0.51 7.76 -2.81
N LEU A 31 1.73 7.65 -2.28
CA LEU A 31 2.21 8.54 -1.21
C LEU A 31 2.28 10.00 -1.68
N HIS A 32 2.68 10.26 -2.92
CA HIS A 32 2.66 11.60 -3.49
C HIS A 32 1.22 12.17 -3.51
N GLU A 33 0.24 11.38 -3.95
CA GLU A 33 -1.18 11.76 -3.97
C GLU A 33 -1.73 11.99 -2.55
N PHE A 34 -1.46 11.10 -1.60
CA PHE A 34 -1.83 11.29 -0.20
C PHE A 34 -1.20 12.55 0.40
N GLY A 35 0.05 12.85 0.07
CA GLY A 35 0.70 14.11 0.46
C GLY A 35 0.02 15.35 -0.12
N ALA A 36 -0.55 15.24 -1.32
CA ALA A 36 -1.35 16.30 -1.93
C ALA A 36 -2.72 16.46 -1.22
N MET A 37 -3.41 15.33 -0.95
CA MET A 37 -4.69 15.31 -0.21
C MET A 37 -4.54 15.85 1.22
N ALA A 38 -3.42 15.58 1.89
CA ALA A 38 -3.08 16.10 3.21
C ALA A 38 -2.82 17.61 3.22
N LYS A 39 -2.94 18.30 2.08
CA LYS A 39 -2.71 19.76 1.93
C LYS A 39 -1.30 20.18 2.35
N VAL A 40 -0.32 19.30 2.25
CA VAL A 40 1.08 19.63 2.52
C VAL A 40 1.57 20.61 1.47
N LYS A 41 1.74 21.88 1.85
CA LYS A 41 2.11 22.96 0.92
C LYS A 41 3.57 22.91 0.48
N SER A 42 4.47 22.45 1.35
CA SER A 42 5.90 22.41 1.07
C SER A 42 6.25 21.20 0.17
N LYS A 43 6.87 21.49 -0.97
CA LYS A 43 7.39 20.45 -1.88
C LYS A 43 8.44 19.58 -1.18
N GLY A 44 9.28 20.17 -0.32
CA GLY A 44 10.29 19.45 0.45
C GLY A 44 9.67 18.42 1.41
N TRP A 45 8.61 18.79 2.14
CA TRP A 45 7.90 17.88 3.03
C TRP A 45 7.20 16.73 2.29
N LYS A 46 6.65 17.00 1.10
CA LYS A 46 6.10 15.92 0.25
C LYS A 46 7.18 14.93 -0.16
N PHE A 47 8.33 15.44 -0.58
CA PHE A 47 9.47 14.59 -0.94
C PHE A 47 9.95 13.74 0.25
N VAL A 48 10.10 14.34 1.42
CA VAL A 48 10.47 13.62 2.66
C VAL A 48 9.47 12.53 3.00
N TYR A 49 8.17 12.81 2.88
CA TYR A 49 7.11 11.85 3.13
C TYR A 49 7.17 10.65 2.19
N VAL A 50 7.31 10.90 0.88
CA VAL A 50 7.44 9.84 -0.13
C VAL A 50 8.73 9.03 0.08
N ALA A 51 9.85 9.70 0.30
CA ALA A 51 11.14 9.04 0.53
C ALA A 51 11.12 8.18 1.80
N PHE A 52 10.55 8.69 2.90
CA PHE A 52 10.41 7.98 4.16
C PHE A 52 9.51 6.74 4.01
N GLY A 53 8.35 6.87 3.38
CA GLY A 53 7.44 5.75 3.16
C GLY A 53 8.05 4.67 2.25
N SER A 54 8.72 5.08 1.16
CA SER A 54 9.40 4.15 0.26
C SER A 54 10.56 3.43 0.97
N LEU A 55 11.32 4.14 1.81
CA LEU A 55 12.39 3.57 2.61
C LEU A 55 11.85 2.56 3.64
N LEU A 56 10.75 2.88 4.33
CA LEU A 56 10.10 1.95 5.25
C LEU A 56 9.66 0.67 4.55
N GLY A 57 9.06 0.78 3.37
CA GLY A 57 8.70 -0.39 2.57
C GLY A 57 9.90 -1.24 2.17
N ALA A 58 10.97 -0.60 1.69
CA ALA A 58 12.21 -1.28 1.31
C ALA A 58 12.89 -1.97 2.50
N VAL A 59 12.96 -1.30 3.65
CA VAL A 59 13.50 -1.86 4.90
C VAL A 59 12.62 -3.02 5.38
N GLY A 60 11.30 -2.88 5.32
CA GLY A 60 10.36 -3.94 5.65
C GLY A 60 10.61 -5.21 4.83
N LEU A 61 10.84 -5.06 3.53
CA LEU A 61 11.20 -6.17 2.65
C LEU A 61 12.59 -6.75 2.98
N ALA A 62 13.58 -5.90 3.21
CA ALA A 62 14.96 -6.33 3.45
C ALA A 62 15.15 -7.06 4.79
N LEU A 63 14.38 -6.73 5.81
CA LEU A 63 14.44 -7.36 7.12
C LEU A 63 13.57 -8.62 7.24
N GLU A 64 13.07 -9.12 6.11
CA GLU A 64 12.23 -10.33 6.09
C GLU A 64 11.12 -10.27 7.15
N PHE A 65 10.39 -9.14 7.23
CA PHE A 65 9.21 -9.02 8.10
C PHE A 65 8.15 -10.10 7.82
N PHE A 66 8.43 -10.99 6.87
CA PHE A 66 7.59 -12.11 6.48
C PHE A 66 7.37 -13.12 7.60
N ASN A 67 8.31 -13.25 8.54
CA ASN A 67 8.10 -14.03 9.77
C ASN A 67 7.02 -13.43 10.67
N MET A 68 6.61 -12.18 10.42
CA MET A 68 5.52 -11.47 11.09
C MET A 68 4.26 -11.35 10.20
N ALA A 69 4.16 -12.14 9.11
CA ALA A 69 3.06 -12.04 8.15
C ALA A 69 1.68 -12.14 8.83
N GLU A 70 1.51 -13.04 9.78
CA GLU A 70 0.26 -13.16 10.54
C GLU A 70 -0.06 -11.90 11.33
N THR A 71 0.93 -11.33 12.01
CA THR A 71 0.77 -10.09 12.79
C THR A 71 0.42 -8.90 11.88
N LEU A 72 1.07 -8.80 10.73
CA LEU A 72 0.79 -7.76 9.73
C LEU A 72 -0.59 -7.92 9.12
N LEU A 73 -1.03 -9.14 8.83
CA LEU A 73 -2.37 -9.42 8.35
C LEU A 73 -3.43 -9.05 9.40
N MET A 74 -3.22 -9.42 10.67
CA MET A 74 -4.11 -9.02 11.77
C MET A 74 -4.19 -7.49 11.92
N ALA A 75 -3.05 -6.81 11.88
CA ALA A 75 -3.01 -5.35 11.93
C ALA A 75 -3.76 -4.72 10.74
N SER A 76 -3.65 -5.31 9.54
CA SER A 76 -4.37 -4.86 8.35
C SER A 76 -5.88 -5.03 8.51
N VAL A 77 -6.35 -6.15 9.06
CA VAL A 77 -7.78 -6.37 9.33
C VAL A 77 -8.31 -5.32 10.29
N VAL A 78 -7.61 -5.07 11.40
CA VAL A 78 -7.99 -4.02 12.38
C VAL A 78 -8.04 -2.65 11.71
N PHE A 79 -7.04 -2.32 10.90
CA PHE A 79 -7.01 -1.07 10.13
C PHE A 79 -8.23 -0.92 9.21
N TRP A 80 -8.59 -1.98 8.47
CA TRP A 80 -9.74 -1.95 7.58
C TRP A 80 -11.07 -1.85 8.33
N LEU A 81 -11.22 -2.50 9.48
CA LEU A 81 -12.39 -2.35 10.34
C LEU A 81 -12.53 -0.90 10.84
N LEU A 82 -11.44 -0.26 11.24
CA LEU A 82 -11.44 1.15 11.62
C LEU A 82 -11.80 2.05 10.42
N ALA A 83 -11.27 1.76 9.23
CA ALA A 83 -11.59 2.51 8.01
C ALA A 83 -13.09 2.41 7.67
N ILE A 84 -13.67 1.21 7.71
CA ILE A 84 -15.10 0.99 7.49
C ILE A 84 -15.93 1.75 8.52
N THR A 85 -15.55 1.67 9.81
CA THR A 85 -16.23 2.37 10.89
C THR A 85 -16.21 3.89 10.66
N THR A 86 -15.09 4.46 10.24
CA THR A 86 -15.00 5.90 9.95
C THR A 86 -15.87 6.31 8.77
N VAL A 87 -16.04 5.45 7.76
CA VAL A 87 -16.95 5.69 6.64
C VAL A 87 -18.41 5.64 7.09
N ILE A 88 -18.79 4.65 7.92
CA ILE A 88 -20.16 4.52 8.44
C ILE A 88 -20.54 5.73 9.31
N LEU A 89 -19.59 6.24 10.10
CA LEU A 89 -19.79 7.40 10.98
C LEU A 89 -19.68 8.74 10.24
N PHE A 90 -19.54 8.74 8.92
CA PHE A 90 -19.59 9.99 8.13
C PHE A 90 -21.02 10.59 8.21
N PRO A 91 -21.22 11.91 8.44
CA PRO A 91 -20.21 13.00 8.38
C PRO A 91 -19.53 13.34 9.70
N THR A 92 -19.86 12.71 10.81
CA THR A 92 -19.29 13.02 12.15
C THR A 92 -17.77 12.83 12.19
N SER A 93 -17.25 11.81 11.49
CA SER A 93 -15.82 11.51 11.40
C SER A 93 -15.03 12.49 10.50
N ARG A 94 -15.71 13.38 9.75
CA ARG A 94 -15.10 14.30 8.79
C ARG A 94 -13.98 15.15 9.41
N VAL A 95 -14.24 15.75 10.57
CA VAL A 95 -13.27 16.62 11.24
C VAL A 95 -11.97 15.88 11.59
N PHE A 96 -12.09 14.60 11.92
CA PHE A 96 -10.93 13.74 12.19
C PHE A 96 -10.18 13.40 10.88
N LEU A 97 -10.89 13.00 9.83
CA LEU A 97 -10.33 12.61 8.54
C LEU A 97 -9.68 13.80 7.79
N GLU A 98 -10.10 15.04 8.06
CA GLU A 98 -9.49 16.23 7.44
C GLU A 98 -8.16 16.64 8.09
N ARG A 99 -7.75 16.03 9.21
CA ARG A 99 -6.47 16.34 9.84
C ARG A 99 -5.31 15.83 8.99
N THR A 100 -4.38 16.71 8.66
CA THR A 100 -3.20 16.39 7.84
C THR A 100 -2.44 15.15 8.33
N GLY A 101 -2.23 15.03 9.66
CA GLY A 101 -1.54 13.87 10.23
C GLY A 101 -2.28 12.55 10.02
N VAL A 102 -3.61 12.57 10.09
CA VAL A 102 -4.44 11.37 9.84
C VAL A 102 -4.33 10.94 8.38
N VAL A 103 -4.45 11.88 7.44
CA VAL A 103 -4.33 11.58 6.01
C VAL A 103 -2.95 11.00 5.67
N ILE A 104 -1.87 11.56 6.23
CA ILE A 104 -0.50 11.07 6.06
C ILE A 104 -0.36 9.65 6.60
N PHE A 105 -0.85 9.40 7.82
CA PHE A 105 -0.77 8.07 8.44
C PHE A 105 -1.58 7.03 7.67
N VAL A 106 -2.81 7.36 7.30
CA VAL A 106 -3.69 6.49 6.49
C VAL A 106 -3.04 6.18 5.14
N GLY A 107 -2.46 7.19 4.49
CA GLY A 107 -1.73 6.99 3.23
C GLY A 107 -0.56 6.01 3.37
N LEU A 108 0.25 6.15 4.44
CA LEU A 108 1.32 5.19 4.74
C LEU A 108 0.77 3.79 4.97
N ALA A 109 -0.25 3.64 5.83
CA ALA A 109 -0.82 2.35 6.18
C ALA A 109 -1.41 1.63 4.96
N ILE A 110 -2.15 2.33 4.08
CA ILE A 110 -2.72 1.76 2.87
C ILE A 110 -1.62 1.35 1.88
N MET A 111 -0.66 2.23 1.61
CA MET A 111 0.36 2.00 0.60
C MET A 111 1.34 0.90 1.01
N LEU A 112 1.83 0.94 2.25
CA LEU A 112 2.76 -0.06 2.76
C LEU A 112 2.05 -1.40 3.01
N GLY A 113 0.84 -1.38 3.58
CA GLY A 113 0.04 -2.58 3.78
C GLY A 113 -0.31 -3.27 2.46
N GLY A 114 -0.66 -2.50 1.42
CA GLY A 114 -0.90 -3.02 0.08
C GLY A 114 0.33 -3.67 -0.54
N TRP A 115 1.50 -3.04 -0.42
CA TRP A 115 2.75 -3.59 -0.93
C TRP A 115 3.15 -4.88 -0.20
N LEU A 116 3.15 -4.86 1.13
CA LEU A 116 3.46 -6.05 1.93
C LEU A 116 2.45 -7.18 1.67
N GLY A 117 1.16 -6.87 1.61
CA GLY A 117 0.12 -7.85 1.26
C GLY A 117 0.32 -8.46 -0.12
N PHE A 118 0.71 -7.66 -1.12
CA PHE A 118 1.05 -8.16 -2.45
C PHE A 118 2.21 -9.14 -2.42
N VAL A 119 3.27 -8.83 -1.67
CA VAL A 119 4.45 -9.69 -1.54
C VAL A 119 4.12 -10.98 -0.82
N VAL A 120 3.37 -10.92 0.30
CA VAL A 120 2.92 -12.10 1.04
C VAL A 120 2.08 -13.05 0.17
N ILE A 121 1.16 -12.49 -0.64
CA ILE A 121 0.38 -13.31 -1.58
C ILE A 121 1.29 -13.94 -2.63
N LEU A 122 2.25 -13.19 -3.17
CA LEU A 122 3.17 -13.68 -4.20
C LEU A 122 4.05 -14.83 -3.69
N GLU A 123 4.29 -14.91 -2.38
CA GLU A 123 5.08 -15.98 -1.75
C GLU A 123 4.34 -17.30 -1.57
N GLN A 124 3.01 -17.30 -1.67
CA GLN A 124 2.22 -18.54 -1.63
C GLN A 124 2.50 -19.38 -2.88
N GLU A 125 2.32 -20.72 -2.76
CA GLU A 125 2.53 -21.66 -3.87
C GLU A 125 1.74 -21.29 -5.14
N GLN A 126 0.53 -20.77 -4.97
CA GLN A 126 -0.33 -20.29 -6.06
C GLN A 126 -0.44 -18.76 -6.12
N GLY A 127 0.53 -18.05 -5.56
CA GLY A 127 0.46 -16.59 -5.37
C GLY A 127 0.23 -15.82 -6.66
N VAL A 128 0.87 -16.22 -7.76
CA VAL A 128 0.70 -15.60 -9.08
C VAL A 128 -0.75 -15.71 -9.56
N TRP A 129 -1.38 -16.87 -9.38
CA TRP A 129 -2.78 -17.08 -9.76
C TRP A 129 -3.74 -16.32 -8.85
N LEU A 130 -3.47 -16.26 -7.55
CA LEU A 130 -4.25 -15.47 -6.59
C LEU A 130 -4.20 -14.00 -6.95
N LEU A 131 -3.03 -13.45 -7.25
CA LEU A 131 -2.87 -12.06 -7.69
C LEU A 131 -3.62 -11.80 -9.00
N PHE A 132 -3.54 -12.73 -9.96
CA PHE A 132 -4.29 -12.61 -11.20
C PHE A 132 -5.80 -12.50 -10.95
N TRP A 133 -6.38 -13.35 -10.09
CA TRP A 133 -7.79 -13.29 -9.74
C TRP A 133 -8.17 -11.99 -9.04
N ILE A 134 -7.38 -11.56 -8.05
CA ILE A 134 -7.62 -10.31 -7.31
C ILE A 134 -7.58 -9.08 -8.23
N LEU A 135 -6.65 -9.06 -9.19
CA LEU A 135 -6.51 -7.93 -10.13
C LEU A 135 -7.49 -7.98 -11.29
N SER A 136 -8.17 -9.10 -11.50
CA SER A 136 -9.15 -9.27 -12.59
C SER A 136 -10.57 -8.84 -12.21
N VAL A 137 -10.86 -8.64 -10.91
CA VAL A 137 -12.14 -8.16 -10.37
C VAL A 137 -12.18 -6.65 -10.36
#